data_c621d0421261067fdc78fcac22822e93
#
_entry.id   c621d0421261067fdc78fcac22822e93
#
_cell.length_a   1.000
_cell.length_b   1.000
_cell.length_c   1.000
_cell.angle_alpha   90.00
_cell.angle_beta   90.00
_cell.angle_gamma   90.00
#
_symmetry.space_group_name_H-M   'P 1'
#
loop_
_entity.id
_entity.type
_entity.pdbx_description
1 polymer ?
#
loop_
_entity_poly.entity_id
_entity_poly.type
_entity_poly.pdbx_seq_one_letter_code
_entity_poly.pdbx_strand_id
1 'polypeptide(L)'
;MPSISRSLIAALVFAILRIHTAGAQTLGQPLPPWTPGTLDIHQIQTGRGNAAFLIFPDGTTLLIDAGAVPDRQSLEIGPARPSATRTPGEWIAQYIRDFSPRTPATLDYALITHYHDDHMAAIDVVGHAIPIRTLLDRGESPAPAAGSLIDRYREFRRNFGGTSETFEPGRADQIVPVRNGARYSDFEVRNVAANGEIWTGQGIATRLAFPAGWSTLPKDLQPGENSFSAALRIRYGRFSYFTGGDLVGVPLDNLPSWHDLESPVARAIGATDVLVLNHHGWLDTTNAFFLQTLQPRVVIVPAWHASHPDHGVLRRLVSPRVYPNPADLFTTTLLDAPRAVFSYLREPFKSTEGHIVVRVQPGGTAYRVFILDDGNAAHTVLAIHGPYTSK
;
A
#
# COMPACT_ATOMS: atom_id res chain seq x y z
N MET A 1 -68.14 40.64 28.88
CA MET A 1 -67.46 40.42 27.66
C MET A 1 -66.19 39.65 28.03
N PRO A 2 -66.00 38.39 27.64
CA PRO A 2 -64.86 37.57 28.10
C PRO A 2 -63.62 37.69 27.21
N SER A 3 -62.51 37.75 27.85
CA SER A 3 -61.16 37.77 27.25
C SER A 3 -60.71 36.38 26.74
N ILE A 4 -60.26 36.31 25.50
CA ILE A 4 -59.74 35.08 24.88
C ILE A 4 -58.29 34.95 25.24
N SER A 5 -57.94 33.92 26.00
CA SER A 5 -56.64 33.50 26.29
C SER A 5 -56.06 32.69 25.08
N ARG A 6 -54.95 33.15 24.47
CA ARG A 6 -54.22 32.41 23.45
C ARG A 6 -53.11 31.56 24.09
N SER A 7 -53.33 30.25 24.16
CA SER A 7 -52.32 29.29 24.57
C SER A 7 -51.36 29.06 23.41
N LEU A 8 -50.10 29.45 23.57
CA LEU A 8 -49.00 29.04 22.70
C LEU A 8 -48.57 27.61 23.06
N ILE A 9 -48.76 26.68 22.14
CA ILE A 9 -48.17 25.35 22.21
C ILE A 9 -46.79 25.43 21.60
N ALA A 10 -45.77 25.38 22.44
CA ALA A 10 -44.38 25.25 21.99
C ALA A 10 -44.08 23.76 21.67
N ALA A 11 -43.96 23.44 20.39
CA ALA A 11 -43.50 22.11 19.96
C ALA A 11 -41.99 22.01 20.15
N LEU A 12 -41.54 21.23 21.13
CA LEU A 12 -40.14 20.89 21.35
C LEU A 12 -39.79 19.78 20.38
N VAL A 13 -39.02 20.11 19.32
CA VAL A 13 -38.43 19.13 18.41
C VAL A 13 -37.17 18.58 19.08
N PHE A 14 -37.28 17.38 19.65
CA PHE A 14 -36.11 16.61 20.09
C PHE A 14 -35.40 16.05 18.86
N ALA A 15 -34.31 16.70 18.45
CA ALA A 15 -33.32 16.11 17.53
C ALA A 15 -32.60 15.01 18.29
N ILE A 16 -32.98 13.76 18.08
CA ILE A 16 -32.25 12.60 18.57
C ILE A 16 -30.93 12.53 17.76
N LEU A 17 -29.85 13.06 18.34
CA LEU A 17 -28.51 12.84 17.85
C LEU A 17 -28.18 11.34 18.04
N ARG A 18 -28.32 10.53 16.99
CA ARG A 18 -27.82 9.15 17.02
C ARG A 18 -26.31 9.22 17.11
N ILE A 19 -25.78 9.21 18.32
CA ILE A 19 -24.38 8.90 18.56
C ILE A 19 -24.19 7.44 18.13
N HIS A 20 -23.68 7.24 16.92
CA HIS A 20 -23.16 5.95 16.53
C HIS A 20 -21.95 5.71 17.42
N THR A 21 -22.13 5.03 18.52
CA THR A 21 -21.01 4.41 19.24
C THR A 21 -20.37 3.43 18.24
N ALA A 22 -19.20 3.78 17.69
CA ALA A 22 -18.37 2.82 16.99
C ALA A 22 -18.20 1.65 17.97
N GLY A 23 -18.83 0.51 17.66
CA GLY A 23 -18.74 -0.67 18.50
C GLY A 23 -17.28 -0.95 18.81
N ALA A 24 -16.95 -1.17 20.07
CA ALA A 24 -15.60 -1.50 20.48
C ALA A 24 -15.16 -2.71 19.64
N GLN A 25 -14.14 -2.54 18.82
CA GLN A 25 -13.61 -3.63 18.00
C GLN A 25 -13.05 -4.68 18.94
N THR A 26 -13.51 -5.93 18.78
CA THR A 26 -13.21 -7.01 19.70
C THR A 26 -12.29 -8.01 19.02
N LEU A 27 -11.27 -8.46 19.72
CA LEU A 27 -10.42 -9.57 19.26
C LEU A 27 -11.26 -10.82 19.01
N GLY A 28 -10.89 -11.59 18.00
CA GLY A 28 -11.60 -12.81 17.61
C GLY A 28 -12.90 -12.58 16.83
N GLN A 29 -13.26 -11.33 16.53
CA GLN A 29 -14.41 -10.99 15.70
C GLN A 29 -13.95 -10.46 14.33
N PRO A 30 -14.76 -10.58 13.27
CA PRO A 30 -14.45 -9.96 11.99
C PRO A 30 -14.21 -8.45 12.11
N LEU A 31 -13.35 -7.90 11.25
CA LEU A 31 -13.15 -6.45 11.20
C LEU A 31 -14.48 -5.78 10.81
N PRO A 32 -14.97 -4.79 11.57
CA PRO A 32 -16.16 -4.05 11.20
C PRO A 32 -16.07 -3.45 9.80
N PRO A 33 -17.15 -3.40 9.03
CA PRO A 33 -17.17 -2.82 7.70
C PRO A 33 -16.61 -1.40 7.68
N TRP A 34 -16.06 -1.00 6.53
CA TRP A 34 -15.69 0.38 6.27
C TRP A 34 -16.90 1.32 6.44
N THR A 35 -16.66 2.53 6.90
CA THR A 35 -17.70 3.57 7.03
C THR A 35 -17.24 4.87 6.34
N PRO A 36 -18.19 5.67 5.79
CA PRO A 36 -17.87 6.94 5.13
C PRO A 36 -17.02 7.86 6.01
N GLY A 37 -15.96 8.38 5.44
CA GLY A 37 -14.97 9.23 6.11
C GLY A 37 -13.75 8.48 6.64
N THR A 38 -13.78 7.16 6.76
CA THR A 38 -12.58 6.38 7.08
C THR A 38 -11.74 6.12 5.83
N LEU A 39 -10.42 6.09 5.97
CA LEU A 39 -9.51 5.54 4.96
C LEU A 39 -9.03 4.19 5.47
N ASP A 40 -9.31 3.12 4.73
CA ASP A 40 -8.76 1.80 5.02
C ASP A 40 -7.67 1.45 4.01
N ILE A 41 -6.56 0.91 4.52
CA ILE A 41 -5.41 0.45 3.74
C ILE A 41 -5.12 -0.98 4.19
N HIS A 42 -5.41 -1.95 3.33
CA HIS A 42 -5.24 -3.37 3.60
C HIS A 42 -4.03 -3.89 2.84
N GLN A 43 -2.99 -4.32 3.55
CA GLN A 43 -1.91 -5.13 2.99
C GLN A 43 -2.33 -6.58 3.04
N ILE A 44 -2.56 -7.18 1.88
CA ILE A 44 -3.12 -8.54 1.75
C ILE A 44 -1.99 -9.56 1.75
N GLN A 45 -2.12 -10.60 2.57
CA GLN A 45 -1.18 -11.73 2.61
C GLN A 45 -1.75 -12.92 1.83
N THR A 46 -1.09 -13.29 0.73
CA THR A 46 -1.35 -14.51 -0.02
C THR A 46 -0.19 -15.51 0.02
N GLY A 47 0.97 -15.08 0.55
CA GLY A 47 2.22 -15.83 0.52
C GLY A 47 2.88 -15.89 -0.86
N ARG A 48 2.42 -15.09 -1.84
CA ARG A 48 2.85 -15.19 -3.24
C ARG A 48 3.11 -13.86 -3.93
N GLY A 49 3.41 -12.83 -3.18
CA GLY A 49 3.72 -11.51 -3.73
C GLY A 49 2.95 -10.38 -3.03
N ASN A 50 3.03 -9.19 -3.60
CA ASN A 50 2.44 -7.96 -3.07
C ASN A 50 1.00 -7.76 -3.56
N ALA A 51 0.13 -7.32 -2.65
CA ALA A 51 -1.17 -6.78 -2.98
C ALA A 51 -1.65 -5.86 -1.85
N ALA A 52 -2.13 -4.67 -2.18
CA ALA A 52 -2.74 -3.77 -1.22
C ALA A 52 -4.09 -3.25 -1.74
N PHE A 53 -5.15 -3.39 -0.93
CA PHE A 53 -6.48 -2.91 -1.25
C PHE A 53 -6.83 -1.71 -0.38
N LEU A 54 -7.22 -0.60 -0.99
CA LEU A 54 -7.51 0.66 -0.32
C LEU A 54 -8.96 1.08 -0.55
N ILE A 55 -9.58 1.61 0.50
CA ILE A 55 -10.93 2.20 0.44
C ILE A 55 -10.81 3.66 0.93
N PHE A 56 -10.99 4.60 0.02
CA PHE A 56 -10.88 6.03 0.29
C PHE A 56 -12.05 6.55 1.15
N PRO A 57 -11.96 7.76 1.72
CA PRO A 57 -13.00 8.30 2.59
C PRO A 57 -14.40 8.42 1.96
N ASP A 58 -14.50 8.48 0.63
CA ASP A 58 -15.77 8.50 -0.11
C ASP A 58 -16.22 7.12 -0.60
N GLY A 59 -15.47 6.04 -0.30
CA GLY A 59 -15.73 4.69 -0.77
C GLY A 59 -15.15 4.39 -2.17
N THR A 60 -14.31 5.25 -2.74
CA THR A 60 -13.49 4.92 -3.93
C THR A 60 -12.51 3.82 -3.58
N THR A 61 -12.26 2.90 -4.49
CA THR A 61 -11.42 1.73 -4.26
C THR A 61 -10.21 1.72 -5.18
N LEU A 62 -9.05 1.36 -4.62
CA LEU A 62 -7.79 1.20 -5.33
C LEU A 62 -7.14 -0.13 -4.94
N LEU A 63 -6.75 -0.91 -5.93
CA LEU A 63 -5.84 -2.04 -5.75
C LEU A 63 -4.44 -1.62 -6.21
N ILE A 64 -3.43 -1.86 -5.38
CA ILE A 64 -2.02 -1.67 -5.73
C ILE A 64 -1.38 -3.04 -5.77
N ASP A 65 -0.94 -3.44 -6.94
CA ASP A 65 -0.38 -4.74 -7.28
C ASP A 65 -1.34 -5.93 -7.07
N ALA A 66 -1.04 -7.01 -7.74
CA ALA A 66 -1.65 -8.32 -7.58
C ALA A 66 -0.61 -9.38 -7.95
N GLY A 67 0.24 -9.71 -6.99
CA GLY A 67 1.35 -10.62 -7.19
C GLY A 67 0.95 -12.09 -7.17
N ALA A 68 1.65 -12.90 -7.97
CA ALA A 68 1.51 -14.35 -7.98
C ALA A 68 2.79 -15.04 -8.45
N VAL A 69 3.74 -15.21 -7.53
CA VAL A 69 4.90 -16.07 -7.85
C VAL A 69 4.48 -17.53 -7.92
N PRO A 70 5.10 -18.33 -8.80
CA PRO A 70 4.83 -19.77 -8.88
C PRO A 70 5.10 -20.48 -7.56
N ASP A 71 4.33 -21.53 -7.27
CA ASP A 71 4.63 -22.43 -6.17
C ASP A 71 6.00 -23.08 -6.39
N ARG A 72 6.92 -22.82 -5.47
CA ARG A 72 8.22 -23.47 -5.39
C ARG A 72 8.24 -24.33 -4.15
N GLN A 73 8.59 -25.58 -4.30
CA GLN A 73 8.90 -26.46 -3.16
C GLN A 73 10.28 -26.05 -2.62
N SER A 74 10.33 -24.93 -1.91
CA SER A 74 11.58 -24.43 -1.33
C SER A 74 11.31 -23.84 0.05
N LEU A 75 12.35 -23.79 0.87
CA LEU A 75 12.35 -23.08 2.15
C LEU A 75 12.29 -21.54 1.96
N GLU A 76 12.30 -21.08 0.72
CA GLU A 76 12.36 -19.66 0.37
C GLU A 76 10.99 -18.97 0.46
N ILE A 77 9.90 -19.72 0.22
CA ILE A 77 8.54 -19.17 0.28
C ILE A 77 7.70 -19.92 1.29
N GLY A 78 6.80 -19.20 1.97
CA GLY A 78 5.88 -19.77 2.92
C GLY A 78 4.69 -20.48 2.28
N PRO A 79 3.76 -21.01 3.08
CA PRO A 79 2.54 -21.63 2.57
C PRO A 79 1.67 -20.59 1.86
N ALA A 80 0.88 -21.03 0.86
CA ALA A 80 -0.15 -20.19 0.27
C ALA A 80 -1.23 -19.84 1.32
N ARG A 81 -1.72 -18.61 1.30
CA ARG A 81 -2.71 -18.09 2.25
C ARG A 81 -3.99 -17.66 1.52
N PRO A 82 -5.15 -17.95 2.12
CA PRO A 82 -5.43 -18.82 3.29
C PRO A 82 -5.08 -20.28 3.06
N SER A 83 -4.99 -20.74 1.80
CA SER A 83 -4.67 -22.13 1.41
C SER A 83 -4.29 -22.21 -0.07
N ALA A 84 -3.79 -23.37 -0.51
CA ALA A 84 -3.50 -23.67 -1.91
C ALA A 84 -4.74 -24.11 -2.73
N THR A 85 -5.97 -23.99 -2.20
CA THR A 85 -7.20 -24.39 -2.90
C THR A 85 -7.63 -23.40 -3.98
N ARG A 86 -7.10 -22.20 -3.96
CA ARG A 86 -7.30 -21.14 -4.95
C ARG A 86 -5.96 -20.50 -5.29
N THR A 87 -5.89 -19.88 -6.46
CA THR A 87 -4.74 -19.06 -6.86
C THR A 87 -4.65 -17.77 -6.04
N PRO A 88 -3.49 -17.12 -5.96
CA PRO A 88 -3.36 -15.82 -5.29
C PRO A 88 -4.36 -14.78 -5.80
N GLY A 89 -4.57 -14.69 -7.12
CA GLY A 89 -5.55 -13.77 -7.70
C GLY A 89 -6.99 -14.03 -7.29
N GLU A 90 -7.39 -15.30 -7.18
CA GLU A 90 -8.72 -15.67 -6.68
C GLU A 90 -8.89 -15.30 -5.20
N TRP A 91 -7.83 -15.45 -4.37
CA TRP A 91 -7.84 -15.02 -2.97
C TRP A 91 -7.89 -13.50 -2.83
N ILE A 92 -7.13 -12.76 -3.63
CA ILE A 92 -7.19 -11.30 -3.68
C ILE A 92 -8.60 -10.85 -4.07
N ALA A 93 -9.18 -11.44 -5.12
CA ALA A 93 -10.54 -11.12 -5.55
C ALA A 93 -11.59 -11.43 -4.46
N GLN A 94 -11.44 -12.54 -3.72
CA GLN A 94 -12.32 -12.85 -2.60
C GLN A 94 -12.18 -11.81 -1.49
N TYR A 95 -10.96 -11.48 -1.09
CA TYR A 95 -10.68 -10.46 -0.07
C TYR A 95 -11.31 -9.11 -0.44
N ILE A 96 -11.17 -8.69 -1.69
CA ILE A 96 -11.80 -7.45 -2.17
C ILE A 96 -13.33 -7.51 -2.05
N ARG A 97 -13.97 -8.67 -2.36
CA ARG A 97 -15.43 -8.82 -2.19
C ARG A 97 -15.85 -8.69 -0.73
N ASP A 98 -15.07 -9.28 0.18
CA ASP A 98 -15.39 -9.31 1.61
C ASP A 98 -15.29 -7.93 2.25
N PHE A 99 -14.38 -7.07 1.78
CA PHE A 99 -14.16 -5.72 2.32
C PHE A 99 -14.71 -4.58 1.44
N SER A 100 -15.22 -4.88 0.25
CA SER A 100 -15.74 -3.84 -0.65
C SER A 100 -16.89 -3.06 0.00
N PRO A 101 -16.87 -1.71 -0.07
CA PRO A 101 -17.99 -0.90 0.40
C PRO A 101 -19.24 -1.03 -0.47
N ARG A 102 -19.20 -1.87 -1.51
CA ARG A 102 -20.28 -2.06 -2.50
C ARG A 102 -20.47 -3.52 -2.88
N THR A 103 -21.72 -3.86 -3.22
CA THR A 103 -22.10 -5.14 -3.79
C THR A 103 -22.90 -4.88 -5.09
N PRO A 104 -22.46 -5.38 -6.25
CA PRO A 104 -21.22 -6.13 -6.46
C PRO A 104 -19.96 -5.27 -6.29
N ALA A 105 -18.85 -5.93 -5.91
CA ALA A 105 -17.56 -5.28 -5.78
C ALA A 105 -17.05 -4.78 -7.14
N THR A 106 -16.46 -3.60 -7.16
CA THR A 106 -15.77 -3.01 -8.33
C THR A 106 -14.52 -2.32 -7.84
N LEU A 107 -13.46 -2.34 -8.65
CA LEU A 107 -12.28 -1.51 -8.47
C LEU A 107 -12.42 -0.25 -9.31
N ASP A 108 -12.36 0.91 -8.65
CA ASP A 108 -12.33 2.18 -9.38
C ASP A 108 -10.98 2.37 -10.05
N TYR A 109 -9.92 1.95 -9.34
CA TYR A 109 -8.55 1.97 -9.81
C TYR A 109 -7.83 0.66 -9.50
N ALA A 110 -6.92 0.27 -10.39
CA ALA A 110 -5.84 -0.67 -10.13
C ALA A 110 -4.53 -0.04 -10.59
N LEU A 111 -3.47 -0.16 -9.80
CA LEU A 111 -2.13 0.29 -10.13
C LEU A 111 -1.19 -0.92 -10.08
N ILE A 112 -0.50 -1.19 -11.18
CA ILE A 112 0.64 -2.11 -11.22
C ILE A 112 1.91 -1.27 -11.12
N THR A 113 2.65 -1.45 -10.02
CA THR A 113 3.83 -0.62 -9.73
C THR A 113 4.95 -0.87 -10.73
N HIS A 114 5.21 -2.13 -11.05
CA HIS A 114 6.20 -2.57 -12.03
C HIS A 114 5.92 -4.01 -12.50
N TYR A 115 6.73 -4.56 -13.40
CA TYR A 115 6.38 -5.75 -14.16
C TYR A 115 7.04 -7.05 -13.68
N HIS A 116 7.37 -7.18 -12.38
CA HIS A 116 7.72 -8.46 -11.80
C HIS A 116 6.48 -9.30 -11.46
N ASP A 117 6.65 -10.62 -11.42
CA ASP A 117 5.56 -11.58 -11.22
C ASP A 117 4.91 -11.44 -9.83
N ASP A 118 5.67 -11.11 -8.81
CA ASP A 118 5.18 -10.86 -7.46
C ASP A 118 4.45 -9.52 -7.28
N HIS A 119 4.26 -8.74 -8.36
CA HIS A 119 3.47 -7.52 -8.41
C HIS A 119 2.33 -7.54 -9.42
N MET A 120 2.50 -8.20 -10.58
CA MET A 120 1.51 -8.11 -11.64
C MET A 120 0.82 -9.42 -12.03
N ALA A 121 1.41 -10.59 -11.68
CA ALA A 121 1.05 -11.85 -12.34
C ALA A 121 -0.37 -12.37 -12.05
N ALA A 122 -1.10 -11.79 -11.09
CA ALA A 122 -2.48 -12.15 -10.78
C ALA A 122 -3.52 -11.10 -11.20
N ILE A 123 -3.14 -9.97 -11.80
CA ILE A 123 -4.09 -8.88 -12.09
C ILE A 123 -5.17 -9.30 -13.10
N ASP A 124 -4.85 -10.15 -14.04
CA ASP A 124 -5.82 -10.68 -15.01
C ASP A 124 -6.89 -11.55 -14.31
N VAL A 125 -6.49 -12.41 -13.36
CA VAL A 125 -7.42 -13.21 -12.56
C VAL A 125 -8.34 -12.31 -11.73
N VAL A 126 -7.77 -11.28 -11.09
CA VAL A 126 -8.55 -10.30 -10.32
C VAL A 126 -9.50 -9.54 -11.23
N GLY A 127 -9.04 -9.04 -12.38
CA GLY A 127 -9.85 -8.24 -13.31
C GLY A 127 -10.96 -9.03 -14.01
N HIS A 128 -10.78 -10.35 -14.22
CA HIS A 128 -11.85 -11.22 -14.68
C HIS A 128 -12.92 -11.47 -13.59
N ALA A 129 -12.52 -11.43 -12.32
CA ALA A 129 -13.40 -11.68 -11.20
C ALA A 129 -14.10 -10.42 -10.66
N ILE A 130 -13.48 -9.24 -10.82
CA ILE A 130 -13.95 -7.94 -10.32
C ILE A 130 -13.69 -6.88 -11.39
N PRO A 131 -14.73 -6.19 -11.90
CA PRO A 131 -14.54 -5.13 -12.88
C PRO A 131 -13.59 -4.04 -12.39
N ILE A 132 -12.61 -3.68 -13.22
CA ILE A 132 -11.67 -2.57 -13.00
C ILE A 132 -12.09 -1.43 -13.93
N ARG A 133 -12.21 -0.20 -13.42
CA ARG A 133 -12.56 0.97 -14.24
C ARG A 133 -11.34 1.59 -14.91
N THR A 134 -10.31 1.86 -14.12
CA THR A 134 -9.05 2.44 -14.61
C THR A 134 -7.87 1.59 -14.11
N LEU A 135 -7.05 1.13 -15.05
CA LEU A 135 -5.81 0.41 -14.79
C LEU A 135 -4.64 1.33 -15.11
N LEU A 136 -3.82 1.61 -14.10
CA LEU A 136 -2.59 2.38 -14.24
C LEU A 136 -1.38 1.45 -14.14
N ASP A 137 -0.34 1.76 -14.89
CA ASP A 137 0.97 1.13 -14.77
C ASP A 137 2.07 2.11 -15.18
N ARG A 138 3.34 1.70 -15.02
CA ARG A 138 4.49 2.53 -15.37
C ARG A 138 4.65 2.80 -16.89
N GLY A 139 3.86 2.14 -17.75
CA GLY A 139 4.01 2.22 -19.21
C GLY A 139 5.22 1.44 -19.73
N GLU A 140 5.39 1.47 -21.06
CA GLU A 140 6.44 0.72 -21.76
C GLU A 140 7.78 1.50 -21.88
N SER A 141 7.72 2.81 -21.78
CA SER A 141 8.92 3.66 -21.80
C SER A 141 9.43 3.86 -20.36
N PRO A 142 10.73 4.06 -20.15
CA PRO A 142 11.82 4.11 -21.14
C PRO A 142 12.41 2.74 -21.47
N ALA A 143 12.02 1.68 -20.79
CA ALA A 143 12.54 0.32 -20.95
C ALA A 143 11.37 -0.66 -21.06
N PRO A 144 11.01 -1.12 -22.26
CA PRO A 144 9.95 -2.10 -22.44
C PRO A 144 10.35 -3.44 -21.79
N ALA A 145 9.47 -3.99 -20.97
CA ALA A 145 9.64 -5.32 -20.41
C ALA A 145 9.37 -6.40 -21.47
N ALA A 146 9.91 -7.61 -21.27
CA ALA A 146 9.72 -8.73 -22.17
C ALA A 146 9.51 -10.05 -21.40
N GLY A 147 8.79 -10.98 -22.03
CA GLY A 147 8.53 -12.30 -21.48
C GLY A 147 7.04 -12.67 -21.51
N SER A 148 6.74 -13.96 -21.37
CA SER A 148 5.38 -14.50 -21.50
C SER A 148 4.38 -13.93 -20.48
N LEU A 149 4.83 -13.60 -19.27
CA LEU A 149 3.98 -12.99 -18.24
C LEU A 149 3.58 -11.56 -18.64
N ILE A 150 4.53 -10.78 -19.13
CA ILE A 150 4.24 -9.42 -19.57
C ILE A 150 3.35 -9.42 -20.83
N ASP A 151 3.50 -10.39 -21.72
CA ASP A 151 2.65 -10.51 -22.89
C ASP A 151 1.19 -10.85 -22.50
N ARG A 152 0.99 -11.72 -21.51
CA ARG A 152 -0.32 -12.00 -20.89
C ARG A 152 -0.91 -10.75 -20.24
N TYR A 153 -0.11 -10.00 -19.49
CA TYR A 153 -0.52 -8.73 -18.89
C TYR A 153 -0.94 -7.70 -19.96
N ARG A 154 -0.17 -7.54 -21.03
CA ARG A 154 -0.49 -6.65 -22.14
C ARG A 154 -1.79 -7.05 -22.84
N GLU A 155 -2.04 -8.35 -23.02
CA GLU A 155 -3.29 -8.85 -23.56
C GLU A 155 -4.46 -8.51 -22.64
N PHE A 156 -4.34 -8.79 -21.36
CA PHE A 156 -5.32 -8.38 -20.36
C PHE A 156 -5.58 -6.87 -20.39
N ARG A 157 -4.52 -6.06 -20.36
CA ARG A 157 -4.57 -4.59 -20.37
C ARG A 157 -5.32 -4.04 -21.61
N ARG A 158 -5.24 -4.71 -22.75
CA ARG A 158 -5.99 -4.31 -23.95
C ARG A 158 -7.48 -4.68 -23.91
N ASN A 159 -7.85 -5.70 -23.16
CA ASN A 159 -9.15 -6.37 -23.29
C ASN A 159 -10.02 -6.32 -22.02
N PHE A 160 -9.55 -5.76 -20.88
CA PHE A 160 -10.26 -5.84 -19.59
C PHE A 160 -11.55 -4.99 -19.51
N GLY A 161 -11.84 -4.19 -20.52
CA GLY A 161 -13.10 -3.44 -20.64
C GLY A 161 -13.15 -2.09 -19.91
N GLY A 162 -12.06 -1.67 -19.27
CA GLY A 162 -11.89 -0.36 -18.63
C GLY A 162 -10.94 0.56 -19.40
N THR A 163 -10.47 1.61 -18.74
CA THR A 163 -9.49 2.57 -19.27
C THR A 163 -8.08 2.20 -18.79
N SER A 164 -7.10 2.20 -19.70
CA SER A 164 -5.69 2.06 -19.34
C SER A 164 -4.98 3.41 -19.42
N GLU A 165 -4.23 3.74 -18.38
CA GLU A 165 -3.43 4.96 -18.30
C GLU A 165 -1.99 4.63 -17.92
N THR A 166 -1.03 5.47 -18.36
CA THR A 166 0.33 5.46 -17.83
C THR A 166 0.37 6.31 -16.56
N PHE A 167 0.98 5.80 -15.52
CA PHE A 167 1.18 6.51 -14.26
C PHE A 167 2.22 7.63 -14.45
N GLU A 168 1.81 8.86 -14.23
CA GLU A 168 2.63 10.06 -14.49
C GLU A 168 3.08 10.70 -13.15
N PRO A 169 4.38 10.70 -12.82
CA PRO A 169 4.89 11.38 -11.63
C PRO A 169 4.53 12.88 -11.59
N GLY A 170 4.38 13.42 -10.39
CA GLY A 170 3.99 14.82 -10.16
C GLY A 170 2.49 15.07 -10.17
N ARG A 171 1.68 14.23 -10.78
CA ARG A 171 0.22 14.39 -10.84
C ARG A 171 -0.47 14.01 -9.53
N ALA A 172 -1.63 14.62 -9.27
CA ALA A 172 -2.52 14.29 -8.16
C ALA A 172 -3.99 14.16 -8.62
N ASP A 173 -4.20 14.05 -9.91
CA ASP A 173 -5.51 14.01 -10.56
C ASP A 173 -5.77 12.73 -11.35
N GLN A 174 -4.84 11.77 -11.36
CA GLN A 174 -5.06 10.46 -11.98
C GLN A 174 -5.82 9.49 -11.06
N ILE A 175 -5.55 9.54 -9.76
CA ILE A 175 -6.23 8.70 -8.76
C ILE A 175 -6.93 9.64 -7.77
N VAL A 176 -8.23 9.79 -7.92
CA VAL A 176 -9.03 10.74 -7.15
C VAL A 176 -10.28 10.08 -6.57
N PRO A 177 -10.87 10.63 -5.50
CA PRO A 177 -12.19 10.22 -5.03
C PRO A 177 -13.26 10.45 -6.13
N VAL A 178 -13.95 9.38 -6.55
CA VAL A 178 -14.87 9.43 -7.70
C VAL A 178 -16.36 9.52 -7.32
N ARG A 179 -16.69 9.54 -6.02
CA ARG A 179 -18.09 9.55 -5.56
C ARG A 179 -18.49 10.84 -4.91
N ASN A 180 -17.69 11.36 -4.01
CA ASN A 180 -17.97 12.59 -3.29
C ASN A 180 -16.67 13.32 -2.89
N GLY A 181 -15.76 13.46 -3.85
CA GLY A 181 -14.43 14.02 -3.61
C GLY A 181 -14.46 15.43 -3.01
N ALA A 182 -15.45 16.25 -3.38
CA ALA A 182 -15.59 17.61 -2.83
C ALA A 182 -15.77 17.65 -1.30
N ARG A 183 -16.31 16.58 -0.70
CA ARG A 183 -16.45 16.44 0.76
C ARG A 183 -15.13 16.16 1.47
N TYR A 184 -14.16 15.64 0.76
CA TYR A 184 -12.86 15.21 1.27
C TYR A 184 -11.72 15.94 0.57
N SER A 185 -11.81 17.27 0.54
CA SER A 185 -10.81 18.15 -0.10
C SER A 185 -9.42 18.09 0.55
N ASP A 186 -9.32 17.52 1.73
CA ASP A 186 -8.10 17.22 2.47
C ASP A 186 -7.51 15.82 2.18
N PHE A 187 -8.12 15.07 1.23
CA PHE A 187 -7.60 13.80 0.75
C PHE A 187 -6.92 13.98 -0.61
N GLU A 188 -5.68 13.50 -0.73
CA GLU A 188 -4.87 13.55 -1.96
C GLU A 188 -4.14 12.23 -2.17
N VAL A 189 -4.12 11.74 -3.41
CA VAL A 189 -3.16 10.74 -3.90
C VAL A 189 -2.18 11.45 -4.84
N ARG A 190 -0.91 11.49 -4.47
CA ARG A 190 0.16 12.09 -5.25
C ARG A 190 1.02 11.00 -5.90
N ASN A 191 1.16 11.06 -7.22
CA ASN A 191 2.11 10.26 -7.96
C ASN A 191 3.52 10.79 -7.70
N VAL A 192 4.38 9.98 -7.10
CA VAL A 192 5.69 10.44 -6.60
C VAL A 192 6.82 10.10 -7.56
N ALA A 193 6.85 8.86 -8.05
CA ALA A 193 7.92 8.40 -8.94
C ALA A 193 7.40 7.33 -9.91
N ALA A 194 7.99 7.24 -11.09
CA ALA A 194 7.96 6.10 -12.01
C ALA A 194 9.06 6.26 -13.05
N ASN A 195 9.62 5.16 -13.55
CA ASN A 195 10.59 5.18 -14.66
C ASN A 195 11.83 6.06 -14.39
N GLY A 196 12.23 6.22 -13.12
CA GLY A 196 13.32 7.10 -12.72
C GLY A 196 12.97 8.58 -12.71
N GLU A 197 11.76 8.96 -13.14
CA GLU A 197 11.24 10.31 -12.99
C GLU A 197 10.63 10.47 -11.60
N ILE A 198 10.98 11.55 -10.89
CA ILE A 198 10.62 11.77 -9.50
C ILE A 198 10.05 13.18 -9.34
N TRP A 199 8.90 13.27 -8.67
CA TRP A 199 8.30 14.54 -8.26
C TRP A 199 9.26 15.34 -7.39
N THR A 200 9.33 16.67 -7.61
CA THR A 200 10.26 17.56 -6.89
C THR A 200 9.77 18.01 -5.51
N GLY A 201 8.53 17.66 -5.13
CA GLY A 201 7.85 18.20 -3.95
C GLY A 201 7.08 19.49 -4.21
N GLN A 202 7.08 20.02 -5.43
CA GLN A 202 6.44 21.30 -5.79
C GLN A 202 5.57 21.16 -7.04
N GLY A 203 4.31 21.59 -6.93
CA GLY A 203 3.35 21.57 -8.04
C GLY A 203 3.28 20.20 -8.70
N ILE A 204 3.47 20.17 -10.01
CA ILE A 204 3.57 18.94 -10.83
C ILE A 204 4.99 18.70 -11.35
N ALA A 205 5.97 19.52 -10.92
CA ALA A 205 7.33 19.45 -11.46
C ALA A 205 8.01 18.13 -11.08
N THR A 206 8.72 17.56 -12.04
CA THR A 206 9.48 16.32 -11.88
C THR A 206 10.94 16.50 -12.30
N ARG A 207 11.75 15.56 -11.97
CA ARG A 207 13.14 15.44 -12.45
C ARG A 207 13.48 13.97 -12.71
N LEU A 208 14.29 13.73 -13.72
CA LEU A 208 14.86 12.42 -13.99
C LEU A 208 16.06 12.16 -13.04
N ALA A 209 16.06 11.02 -12.35
CA ALA A 209 17.18 10.58 -11.51
C ALA A 209 18.30 9.91 -12.32
N PHE A 210 17.94 9.26 -13.43
CA PHE A 210 18.90 8.59 -14.28
C PHE A 210 19.75 9.60 -15.09
N PRO A 211 21.05 9.35 -15.29
CA PRO A 211 21.89 10.21 -16.08
C PRO A 211 21.48 10.18 -17.57
N ALA A 212 21.79 11.25 -18.30
CA ALA A 212 21.58 11.25 -19.76
C ALA A 212 22.36 10.09 -20.40
N GLY A 213 21.69 9.37 -21.32
CA GLY A 213 22.29 8.22 -22.01
C GLY A 213 22.39 6.95 -21.18
N TRP A 214 21.74 6.84 -20.02
CA TRP A 214 21.77 5.66 -19.17
C TRP A 214 21.47 4.37 -19.93
N SER A 215 20.59 4.39 -20.94
CA SER A 215 20.21 3.21 -21.73
C SER A 215 21.30 2.69 -22.66
N THR A 216 22.38 3.47 -22.87
CA THR A 216 23.56 3.06 -23.64
C THR A 216 24.73 2.59 -22.76
N LEU A 217 24.59 2.64 -21.46
CA LEU A 217 25.56 2.08 -20.51
C LEU A 217 25.65 0.55 -20.65
N PRO A 218 26.75 -0.07 -20.19
CA PRO A 218 26.80 -1.52 -20.02
C PRO A 218 25.57 -2.05 -19.25
N LYS A 219 25.08 -3.23 -19.60
CA LYS A 219 23.83 -3.78 -19.08
C LYS A 219 23.81 -3.88 -17.54
N ASP A 220 24.94 -4.21 -16.93
CA ASP A 220 25.15 -4.31 -15.49
C ASP A 220 25.08 -2.96 -14.76
N LEU A 221 25.23 -1.86 -15.49
CA LEU A 221 25.08 -0.49 -14.98
C LEU A 221 23.71 0.14 -15.30
N GLN A 222 22.87 -0.50 -16.10
CA GLN A 222 21.55 0.01 -16.42
C GLN A 222 20.57 -0.20 -15.24
N PRO A 223 19.55 0.66 -15.07
CA PRO A 223 18.48 0.42 -14.09
C PRO A 223 17.79 -0.91 -14.36
N GLY A 224 17.56 -1.70 -13.31
CA GLY A 224 16.68 -2.86 -13.35
C GLY A 224 15.21 -2.50 -13.29
N GLU A 225 14.32 -3.48 -13.47
CA GLU A 225 12.86 -3.27 -13.47
C GLU A 225 12.36 -2.60 -12.19
N ASN A 226 12.92 -2.94 -11.02
CA ASN A 226 12.57 -2.32 -9.73
C ASN A 226 12.77 -0.80 -9.73
N SER A 227 13.81 -0.31 -10.42
CA SER A 227 14.09 1.13 -10.53
C SER A 227 13.02 1.90 -11.32
N PHE A 228 12.15 1.20 -12.04
CA PHE A 228 11.04 1.81 -12.79
C PHE A 228 9.72 1.84 -12.01
N SER A 229 9.69 1.35 -10.77
CA SER A 229 8.48 1.24 -9.95
C SER A 229 7.72 2.55 -9.83
N ALA A 230 6.40 2.47 -9.93
CA ALA A 230 5.47 3.55 -9.62
C ALA A 230 5.33 3.67 -8.10
N ALA A 231 5.59 4.87 -7.58
CA ALA A 231 5.48 5.20 -6.18
C ALA A 231 4.42 6.26 -5.94
N LEU A 232 3.62 6.13 -4.88
CA LEU A 232 2.61 7.11 -4.52
C LEU A 232 2.64 7.48 -3.03
N ARG A 233 2.17 8.71 -2.74
CA ARG A 233 1.87 9.17 -1.39
C ARG A 233 0.39 9.46 -1.27
N ILE A 234 -0.22 9.02 -0.17
CA ILE A 234 -1.59 9.41 0.20
C ILE A 234 -1.52 10.36 1.39
N ARG A 235 -2.28 11.44 1.33
CA ARG A 235 -2.56 12.34 2.45
C ARG A 235 -4.05 12.36 2.73
N TYR A 236 -4.39 12.35 4.02
CA TYR A 236 -5.76 12.59 4.48
C TYR A 236 -5.71 13.42 5.76
N GLY A 237 -6.07 14.68 5.66
CA GLY A 237 -5.82 15.64 6.73
C GLY A 237 -4.35 15.67 7.12
N ARG A 238 -4.05 15.28 8.36
CA ARG A 238 -2.67 15.17 8.86
C ARG A 238 -2.01 13.83 8.54
N PHE A 239 -2.80 12.78 8.31
CA PHE A 239 -2.27 11.45 8.03
C PHE A 239 -1.53 11.39 6.70
N SER A 240 -0.43 10.64 6.67
CA SER A 240 0.39 10.41 5.48
C SER A 240 0.83 8.94 5.37
N TYR A 241 0.69 8.38 4.17
CA TYR A 241 1.08 7.02 3.81
C TYR A 241 1.95 7.04 2.55
N PHE A 242 2.97 6.18 2.50
CA PHE A 242 3.83 6.03 1.33
C PHE A 242 4.02 4.56 0.99
N THR A 243 3.99 4.25 -0.32
CA THR A 243 4.39 2.98 -0.92
C THR A 243 5.09 3.24 -2.25
N GLY A 244 6.15 2.52 -2.53
CA GLY A 244 7.00 2.74 -3.70
C GLY A 244 7.22 1.50 -4.57
N GLY A 245 6.39 0.46 -4.44
CA GLY A 245 6.69 -0.81 -5.10
C GLY A 245 8.07 -1.29 -4.68
N ASP A 246 8.92 -1.59 -5.65
CA ASP A 246 10.28 -2.10 -5.40
C ASP A 246 11.38 -1.06 -5.67
N LEU A 247 11.08 0.23 -5.46
CA LEU A 247 12.08 1.29 -5.61
C LEU A 247 13.37 0.96 -4.84
N VAL A 248 14.49 1.07 -5.53
CA VAL A 248 15.83 0.82 -4.97
C VAL A 248 16.38 2.07 -4.27
N GLY A 249 17.18 1.87 -3.23
CA GLY A 249 17.72 2.97 -2.42
C GLY A 249 19.14 2.75 -1.93
N VAL A 250 19.67 1.55 -2.09
CA VAL A 250 21.05 1.21 -1.70
C VAL A 250 21.76 0.64 -2.93
N PRO A 251 22.63 1.43 -3.60
CA PRO A 251 23.43 0.92 -4.70
C PRO A 251 24.34 -0.23 -4.21
N LEU A 252 24.12 -1.42 -4.76
CA LEU A 252 24.91 -2.62 -4.45
C LEU A 252 26.05 -2.77 -5.44
N ASP A 253 27.04 -3.60 -5.10
CA ASP A 253 28.10 -4.04 -6.00
C ASP A 253 28.84 -2.90 -6.73
N ASN A 254 29.04 -1.79 -6.02
CA ASN A 254 29.65 -0.56 -6.55
C ASN A 254 28.86 0.13 -7.69
N LEU A 255 27.54 -0.12 -7.77
CA LEU A 255 26.68 0.66 -8.67
C LEU A 255 26.79 2.16 -8.36
N PRO A 256 26.71 3.02 -9.38
CA PRO A 256 26.75 4.46 -9.20
C PRO A 256 25.64 4.98 -8.27
N SER A 257 25.91 6.06 -7.55
CA SER A 257 24.97 6.63 -6.56
C SER A 257 23.62 7.07 -7.11
N TRP A 258 23.49 7.28 -8.42
CA TRP A 258 22.21 7.63 -9.04
C TRP A 258 21.20 6.45 -9.07
N HIS A 259 21.64 5.22 -8.72
CA HIS A 259 20.71 4.10 -8.45
C HIS A 259 19.97 4.27 -7.13
N ASP A 260 20.35 5.19 -6.24
CA ASP A 260 19.58 5.55 -5.07
C ASP A 260 18.37 6.43 -5.46
N LEU A 261 17.21 5.83 -5.62
CA LEU A 261 15.96 6.51 -5.91
C LEU A 261 15.18 6.88 -4.64
N GLU A 262 15.44 6.21 -3.51
CA GLU A 262 14.78 6.51 -2.24
C GLU A 262 15.14 7.89 -1.69
N SER A 263 16.41 8.28 -1.75
CA SER A 263 16.83 9.57 -1.21
C SER A 263 16.19 10.78 -1.89
N PRO A 264 16.10 10.86 -3.24
CA PRO A 264 15.36 11.94 -3.88
C PRO A 264 13.84 11.89 -3.62
N VAL A 265 13.24 10.69 -3.55
CA VAL A 265 11.83 10.52 -3.16
C VAL A 265 11.62 11.03 -1.74
N ALA A 266 12.47 10.67 -0.78
CA ALA A 266 12.36 11.14 0.59
C ALA A 266 12.36 12.67 0.70
N ARG A 267 13.24 13.36 -0.05
CA ARG A 267 13.27 14.83 -0.09
C ARG A 267 11.97 15.43 -0.61
N ALA A 268 11.32 14.77 -1.57
CA ALA A 268 10.08 15.25 -2.16
C ALA A 268 8.88 15.07 -1.25
N ILE A 269 8.78 13.95 -0.53
CA ILE A 269 7.59 13.61 0.25
C ILE A 269 7.66 14.04 1.72
N GLY A 270 8.86 14.13 2.31
CA GLY A 270 9.06 14.46 3.72
C GLY A 270 8.55 13.38 4.69
N ALA A 271 8.21 13.79 5.90
CA ALA A 271 7.74 12.88 6.95
C ALA A 271 6.44 12.16 6.58
N THR A 272 6.31 10.89 7.00
CA THR A 272 5.14 10.05 6.78
C THR A 272 4.75 9.29 8.05
N ASP A 273 3.47 8.95 8.22
CA ASP A 273 2.99 8.16 9.38
C ASP A 273 3.18 6.67 9.15
N VAL A 274 2.83 6.20 7.95
CA VAL A 274 2.90 4.80 7.57
C VAL A 274 3.75 4.63 6.32
N LEU A 275 4.77 3.77 6.41
CA LEU A 275 5.65 3.39 5.33
C LEU A 275 5.44 1.91 5.01
N VAL A 276 5.14 1.58 3.75
CA VAL A 276 5.35 0.23 3.22
C VAL A 276 6.78 0.17 2.69
N LEU A 277 7.55 -0.83 3.13
CA LEU A 277 8.93 -0.96 2.68
C LEU A 277 8.98 -1.25 1.19
N ASN A 278 9.82 -0.53 0.49
CA ASN A 278 10.13 -0.80 -0.90
C ASN A 278 10.80 -2.17 -1.02
N HIS A 279 10.55 -2.87 -2.13
CA HIS A 279 11.14 -4.17 -2.46
C HIS A 279 11.07 -5.15 -1.27
N HIS A 280 9.90 -5.17 -0.59
CA HIS A 280 9.65 -6.03 0.58
C HIS A 280 10.66 -5.89 1.72
N GLY A 281 11.46 -4.83 1.72
CA GLY A 281 12.60 -4.66 2.63
C GLY A 281 13.82 -5.47 2.22
N TRP A 282 14.05 -5.73 0.92
CA TRP A 282 15.24 -6.42 0.44
C TRP A 282 16.48 -5.56 0.59
N LEU A 283 17.67 -6.17 0.42
CA LEU A 283 18.97 -5.58 0.80
C LEU A 283 19.31 -4.25 0.09
N ASP A 284 18.74 -4.00 -1.09
CA ASP A 284 18.98 -2.81 -1.92
C ASP A 284 18.07 -1.61 -1.59
N THR A 285 17.31 -1.65 -0.47
CA THR A 285 16.34 -0.63 -0.11
C THR A 285 16.49 -0.11 1.32
N THR A 286 15.63 0.84 1.67
CA THR A 286 15.46 1.36 3.04
C THR A 286 16.76 1.97 3.57
N ASN A 287 17.35 2.88 2.79
CA ASN A 287 18.60 3.53 3.18
C ASN A 287 18.41 4.45 4.41
N ALA A 288 19.51 4.79 5.08
CA ALA A 288 19.47 5.57 6.32
C ALA A 288 18.84 6.97 6.11
N PHE A 289 19.15 7.64 5.00
CA PHE A 289 18.61 8.97 4.69
C PHE A 289 17.10 8.93 4.48
N PHE A 290 16.59 7.91 3.80
CA PHE A 290 15.18 7.67 3.59
C PHE A 290 14.44 7.54 4.93
N LEU A 291 14.92 6.66 5.83
CA LEU A 291 14.34 6.49 7.16
C LEU A 291 14.40 7.77 8.00
N GLN A 292 15.54 8.45 8.01
CA GLN A 292 15.71 9.69 8.77
C GLN A 292 14.83 10.83 8.28
N THR A 293 14.50 10.85 7.01
CA THR A 293 13.65 11.88 6.42
C THR A 293 12.16 11.57 6.61
N LEU A 294 11.75 10.32 6.35
CA LEU A 294 10.35 9.93 6.47
C LEU A 294 9.89 9.78 7.92
N GLN A 295 10.76 9.30 8.79
CA GLN A 295 10.47 9.08 10.21
C GLN A 295 9.12 8.37 10.46
N PRO A 296 8.81 7.22 9.82
CA PRO A 296 7.51 6.59 9.92
C PRO A 296 7.20 6.17 11.36
N ARG A 297 5.95 6.27 11.79
CA ARG A 297 5.47 5.73 13.06
C ARG A 297 5.16 4.24 12.97
N VAL A 298 4.70 3.82 11.79
CA VAL A 298 4.37 2.44 11.46
C VAL A 298 5.10 2.06 10.18
N VAL A 299 5.72 0.89 10.19
CA VAL A 299 6.36 0.28 9.02
C VAL A 299 5.69 -1.05 8.72
N ILE A 300 5.25 -1.23 7.49
CA ILE A 300 4.70 -2.48 6.96
C ILE A 300 5.74 -3.13 6.06
N VAL A 301 6.06 -4.39 6.34
CA VAL A 301 6.91 -5.24 5.49
C VAL A 301 6.00 -6.19 4.74
N PRO A 302 5.76 -5.99 3.42
CA PRO A 302 4.92 -6.89 2.61
C PRO A 302 5.71 -8.16 2.23
N ALA A 303 6.12 -8.94 3.24
CA ALA A 303 6.99 -10.09 3.06
C ALA A 303 6.25 -11.32 2.53
N TRP A 304 6.89 -12.08 1.65
CA TRP A 304 6.43 -13.37 1.14
C TRP A 304 7.58 -14.38 0.95
N HIS A 305 8.85 -13.92 1.02
CA HIS A 305 10.05 -14.70 0.76
C HIS A 305 10.99 -14.68 1.98
N ALA A 306 11.89 -15.66 2.08
CA ALA A 306 12.82 -15.81 3.19
C ALA A 306 13.90 -14.71 3.28
N SER A 307 14.11 -13.94 2.21
CA SER A 307 14.96 -12.75 2.22
C SER A 307 14.26 -11.48 2.73
N HIS A 308 12.99 -11.55 3.12
CA HIS A 308 12.17 -10.39 3.49
C HIS A 308 11.83 -10.36 5.00
N PRO A 309 12.19 -9.25 5.70
CA PRO A 309 13.15 -8.23 5.28
C PRO A 309 14.59 -8.74 5.36
N ASP A 310 15.50 -8.09 4.64
CA ASP A 310 16.92 -8.32 4.77
C ASP A 310 17.46 -7.89 6.14
N HIS A 311 18.50 -8.58 6.62
CA HIS A 311 19.11 -8.29 7.90
C HIS A 311 19.64 -6.86 8.02
N GLY A 312 20.26 -6.33 6.97
CA GLY A 312 20.77 -4.95 6.94
C GLY A 312 19.66 -3.93 7.02
N VAL A 313 18.52 -4.19 6.35
CA VAL A 313 17.31 -3.36 6.43
C VAL A 313 16.77 -3.36 7.86
N LEU A 314 16.56 -4.52 8.45
CA LEU A 314 16.02 -4.59 9.81
C LEU A 314 16.94 -3.91 10.83
N ARG A 315 18.26 -4.08 10.69
CA ARG A 315 19.23 -3.37 11.55
C ARG A 315 19.11 -1.85 11.43
N ARG A 316 18.86 -1.30 10.23
CA ARG A 316 18.62 0.14 10.06
C ARG A 316 17.33 0.57 10.74
N LEU A 317 16.25 -0.19 10.59
CA LEU A 317 14.94 0.10 11.19
C LEU A 317 14.96 0.15 12.72
N VAL A 318 15.73 -0.74 13.37
CA VAL A 318 15.78 -0.80 14.83
C VAL A 318 16.96 -0.04 15.45
N SER A 319 17.83 0.54 14.65
CA SER A 319 19.00 1.27 15.14
C SER A 319 18.65 2.68 15.61
N PRO A 320 18.79 3.00 16.90
CA PRO A 320 18.55 4.36 17.39
C PRO A 320 19.53 5.40 16.81
N ARG A 321 20.65 4.97 16.21
CA ARG A 321 21.59 5.85 15.50
C ARG A 321 21.08 6.24 14.12
N VAL A 322 20.33 5.37 13.47
CA VAL A 322 19.72 5.62 12.15
C VAL A 322 18.36 6.27 12.34
N TYR A 323 17.56 5.73 13.26
CA TYR A 323 16.22 6.18 13.52
C TYR A 323 15.97 6.28 15.03
N PRO A 324 16.08 7.49 15.65
CA PRO A 324 16.01 7.66 17.10
C PRO A 324 14.66 7.26 17.74
N ASN A 325 13.58 7.37 16.97
CA ASN A 325 12.23 7.02 17.40
C ASN A 325 11.75 5.79 16.61
N PRO A 326 12.13 4.56 16.99
CA PRO A 326 11.83 3.36 16.22
C PRO A 326 10.34 3.25 15.94
N ALA A 327 10.02 2.86 14.71
CA ALA A 327 8.66 2.58 14.31
C ALA A 327 8.16 1.27 14.92
N ASP A 328 6.84 1.13 15.05
CA ASP A 328 6.21 -0.17 15.23
C ASP A 328 6.26 -0.93 13.90
N LEU A 329 6.86 -2.11 13.90
CA LEU A 329 7.08 -2.92 12.70
C LEU A 329 6.03 -4.03 12.61
N PHE A 330 5.44 -4.17 11.43
CA PHE A 330 4.47 -5.20 11.11
C PHE A 330 4.91 -5.92 9.83
N THR A 331 4.90 -7.23 9.80
CA THR A 331 5.18 -7.99 8.58
C THR A 331 4.04 -8.96 8.27
N THR A 332 3.71 -9.11 7.01
CA THR A 332 2.67 -10.05 6.54
C THR A 332 3.05 -11.50 6.80
N THR A 333 4.34 -11.81 6.76
CA THR A 333 4.90 -13.08 7.21
C THR A 333 6.36 -12.89 7.66
N LEU A 334 6.83 -13.78 8.54
CA LEU A 334 8.24 -13.90 8.88
C LEU A 334 8.60 -15.38 8.86
N LEU A 335 9.28 -15.82 7.83
CA LEU A 335 9.68 -17.22 7.68
C LEU A 335 10.78 -17.61 8.68
N ASP A 336 11.02 -18.91 8.84
CA ASP A 336 11.95 -19.42 9.86
C ASP A 336 13.40 -18.97 9.62
N ALA A 337 13.84 -18.88 8.35
CA ALA A 337 15.20 -18.47 8.03
C ALA A 337 15.50 -17.03 8.51
N PRO A 338 14.74 -15.98 8.13
CA PRO A 338 14.95 -14.64 8.69
C PRO A 338 14.70 -14.59 10.20
N ARG A 339 13.73 -15.33 10.74
CA ARG A 339 13.49 -15.41 12.19
C ARG A 339 14.73 -15.90 12.93
N ALA A 340 15.41 -16.93 12.44
CA ALA A 340 16.64 -17.44 13.02
C ALA A 340 17.78 -16.40 12.97
N VAL A 341 17.94 -15.69 11.85
CA VAL A 341 18.94 -14.63 11.69
C VAL A 341 18.67 -13.46 12.63
N PHE A 342 17.40 -13.13 12.90
CA PHE A 342 17.00 -12.00 13.74
C PHE A 342 16.87 -12.33 15.23
N SER A 343 17.11 -13.57 15.62
CA SER A 343 16.90 -14.05 17.01
C SER A 343 17.59 -13.22 18.10
N TYR A 344 18.67 -12.50 17.77
CA TYR A 344 19.35 -11.59 18.69
C TYR A 344 18.67 -10.22 18.85
N LEU A 345 17.77 -9.84 17.92
CA LEU A 345 16.97 -8.63 18.01
C LEU A 345 15.68 -8.98 18.75
N ARG A 346 15.60 -8.67 20.02
CA ARG A 346 14.43 -8.98 20.86
C ARG A 346 13.13 -8.48 20.23
N GLU A 347 12.41 -9.38 19.58
CA GLU A 347 11.09 -9.19 18.96
C GLU A 347 10.82 -7.78 18.41
N PRO A 348 11.48 -7.38 17.30
CA PRO A 348 11.31 -6.03 16.76
C PRO A 348 9.93 -5.80 16.15
N PHE A 349 9.19 -6.90 15.86
CA PHE A 349 7.89 -6.83 15.21
C PHE A 349 6.73 -6.86 16.22
N LYS A 350 5.71 -6.04 15.94
CA LYS A 350 4.41 -6.07 16.63
C LYS A 350 3.52 -7.21 16.13
N SER A 351 3.70 -7.62 14.87
CA SER A 351 3.12 -8.81 14.27
C SER A 351 4.05 -9.39 13.22
N THR A 352 4.05 -10.73 13.10
CA THR A 352 4.87 -11.48 12.14
C THR A 352 4.05 -12.32 11.16
N GLU A 353 2.72 -12.14 11.11
CA GLU A 353 1.81 -12.87 10.23
C GLU A 353 0.48 -12.12 10.11
N GLY A 354 -0.29 -12.43 9.07
CA GLY A 354 -1.66 -11.96 8.87
C GLY A 354 -1.78 -10.81 7.86
N HIS A 355 -3.02 -10.52 7.47
CA HIS A 355 -3.30 -9.29 6.74
C HIS A 355 -3.14 -8.10 7.68
N ILE A 356 -2.59 -6.99 7.17
CA ILE A 356 -2.37 -5.77 7.97
C ILE A 356 -3.32 -4.69 7.48
N VAL A 357 -4.17 -4.16 8.36
CA VAL A 357 -5.11 -3.11 7.99
C VAL A 357 -4.82 -1.84 8.79
N VAL A 358 -4.50 -0.77 8.10
CA VAL A 358 -4.43 0.58 8.67
C VAL A 358 -5.76 1.26 8.45
N ARG A 359 -6.50 1.52 9.54
CA ARG A 359 -7.76 2.26 9.50
C ARG A 359 -7.57 3.65 10.07
N VAL A 360 -7.73 4.66 9.21
CA VAL A 360 -7.60 6.08 9.55
C VAL A 360 -8.97 6.64 9.86
N GLN A 361 -9.08 7.33 10.98
CA GLN A 361 -10.34 7.95 11.40
C GLN A 361 -10.72 9.14 10.48
N PRO A 362 -12.01 9.48 10.40
CA PRO A 362 -12.46 10.65 9.68
C PRO A 362 -11.67 11.91 10.01
N GLY A 363 -11.20 12.63 8.97
CA GLY A 363 -10.36 13.81 9.10
C GLY A 363 -8.88 13.53 9.33
N GLY A 364 -8.44 12.25 9.30
CA GLY A 364 -7.02 11.91 9.26
C GLY A 364 -6.20 12.26 10.50
N THR A 365 -6.82 12.42 11.68
CA THR A 365 -6.11 12.85 12.90
C THR A 365 -5.51 11.71 13.70
N ALA A 366 -6.05 10.51 13.54
CA ALA A 366 -5.58 9.30 14.23
C ALA A 366 -5.87 8.06 13.40
N TYR A 367 -5.13 6.99 13.67
CA TYR A 367 -5.30 5.70 13.00
C TYR A 367 -4.98 4.52 13.93
N ARG A 368 -5.44 3.33 13.54
CA ARG A 368 -5.12 2.05 14.20
C ARG A 368 -4.62 1.06 13.17
N VAL A 369 -3.84 0.10 13.66
CA VAL A 369 -3.40 -1.05 12.87
C VAL A 369 -4.08 -2.29 13.40
N PHE A 370 -4.73 -3.05 12.51
CA PHE A 370 -5.38 -4.33 12.79
C PHE A 370 -4.61 -5.43 12.09
N ILE A 371 -4.43 -6.52 12.80
CA ILE A 371 -3.91 -7.76 12.22
C ILE A 371 -5.09 -8.71 12.07
N LEU A 372 -5.32 -9.17 10.85
CA LEU A 372 -6.38 -10.12 10.55
C LEU A 372 -5.82 -11.50 10.26
N ASP A 373 -6.54 -12.51 10.70
CA ASP A 373 -6.22 -13.90 10.41
C ASP A 373 -6.18 -14.14 8.89
N ASP A 374 -5.06 -14.64 8.41
CA ASP A 374 -4.84 -15.00 7.01
C ASP A 374 -4.97 -16.51 6.75
N GLY A 375 -5.29 -17.30 7.77
CA GLY A 375 -5.48 -18.74 7.69
C GLY A 375 -6.87 -19.18 7.22
N ASN A 376 -7.82 -18.24 7.13
CA ASN A 376 -9.19 -18.52 6.70
C ASN A 376 -9.88 -17.24 6.17
N ALA A 377 -11.05 -17.40 5.52
CA ALA A 377 -11.81 -16.30 4.94
C ALA A 377 -12.71 -15.54 5.94
N ALA A 378 -12.60 -15.79 7.25
CA ALA A 378 -13.39 -15.05 8.24
C ALA A 378 -12.75 -13.72 8.62
N HIS A 379 -11.47 -13.53 8.32
CA HIS A 379 -10.70 -12.29 8.54
C HIS A 379 -10.88 -11.75 9.97
N THR A 380 -10.79 -12.65 10.98
CA THR A 380 -10.96 -12.26 12.39
C THR A 380 -9.79 -11.40 12.85
N VAL A 381 -10.06 -10.44 13.72
CA VAL A 381 -9.05 -9.55 14.29
C VAL A 381 -8.22 -10.30 15.34
N LEU A 382 -6.94 -10.50 15.05
CA LEU A 382 -5.97 -11.14 15.96
C LEU A 382 -5.32 -10.14 16.91
N ALA A 383 -5.08 -8.91 16.44
CA ALA A 383 -4.45 -7.86 17.24
C ALA A 383 -4.91 -6.46 16.80
N ILE A 384 -4.84 -5.51 17.74
CA ILE A 384 -5.16 -4.09 17.52
C ILE A 384 -4.05 -3.25 18.14
N HIS A 385 -3.46 -2.35 17.36
CA HIS A 385 -2.41 -1.45 17.80
C HIS A 385 -2.81 0.02 17.62
N GLY A 386 -2.32 0.89 18.50
CA GLY A 386 -2.70 2.30 18.53
C GLY A 386 -3.82 2.57 19.57
N PRO A 387 -4.52 3.73 19.53
CA PRO A 387 -4.47 4.69 18.42
C PRO A 387 -3.12 5.39 18.30
N TYR A 388 -2.70 5.63 17.06
CA TYR A 388 -1.58 6.49 16.71
C TYR A 388 -2.13 7.86 16.34
N THR A 389 -1.48 8.92 16.79
CA THR A 389 -1.79 10.29 16.36
C THR A 389 -1.02 10.60 15.08
N SER A 390 -1.71 11.13 14.07
CA SER A 390 -1.08 11.57 12.82
C SER A 390 -0.23 12.81 13.03
N LYS A 391 0.86 12.96 12.25
CA LYS A 391 1.86 14.03 12.36
C LYS A 391 1.38 15.38 11.91
#